data_1d4a7ff389d15fac897b5447f72c3d75
#
_entry.id   1d4a7ff389d15fac897b5447f72c3d75
#
_cell.length_a   1.000
_cell.length_b   1.000
_cell.length_c   1.000
_cell.angle_alpha   90.00
_cell.angle_beta   90.00
_cell.angle_gamma   90.00
#
_symmetry.space_group_name_H-M   'P 1'
#
loop_
_entity.id
_entity.type
_entity.pdbx_description
1 polymer ?
#
loop_
_entity_poly.entity_id
_entity_poly.type
_entity_poly.pdbx_seq_one_letter_code
_entity_poly.pdbx_strand_id
1 'polypeptide(L)'
;MIRVGFGIDVHKFVENRDLWIGGVKIPYEFGLAGHSDADVLIHAICDALLGAANLRDIGYQFPDTSAEFLNIDSKILLRRTGDLLKEKGYRIGNIDSTVAAQAPKLNPHIPAMQEVMAAVLGIDPDCLSIKATTTEKLGFEGRKEGITAYATVLIEKA
;
A
#
# COMPACT_ATOMS: atom_id res chain seq x y z
N MET A 1 -8.91 7.19 -22.71
CA MET A 1 -7.80 7.90 -22.04
C MET A 1 -7.28 7.04 -20.91
N ILE A 2 -5.99 6.81 -20.92
CA ILE A 2 -5.29 6.12 -19.82
C ILE A 2 -4.50 7.16 -19.01
N ARG A 3 -4.31 6.87 -17.73
CA ARG A 3 -3.51 7.68 -16.81
C ARG A 3 -2.61 6.77 -15.99
N VAL A 4 -1.45 7.28 -15.63
CA VAL A 4 -0.52 6.58 -14.73
C VAL A 4 -0.41 7.36 -13.42
N GLY A 5 -0.13 6.63 -12.34
CA GLY A 5 0.16 7.21 -11.04
C GLY A 5 1.32 6.49 -10.38
N PHE A 6 2.03 7.21 -9.53
CA PHE A 6 3.12 6.68 -8.73
C PHE A 6 2.91 7.03 -7.28
N GLY A 7 3.15 6.08 -6.39
CA GLY A 7 3.08 6.28 -4.95
C GLY A 7 4.30 5.73 -4.25
N ILE A 8 4.65 6.37 -3.16
CA ILE A 8 5.71 5.93 -2.25
C ILE A 8 5.25 6.13 -0.82
N ASP A 9 5.58 5.18 0.05
CA ASP A 9 5.35 5.32 1.48
C ASP A 9 6.49 4.67 2.26
N VAL A 10 6.78 5.22 3.43
CA VAL A 10 7.86 4.76 4.30
C VAL A 10 7.36 4.78 5.73
N HIS A 11 7.56 3.68 6.46
CA HIS A 11 7.28 3.61 7.90
C HIS A 11 8.46 2.99 8.63
N LYS A 12 8.73 3.48 9.85
CA LYS A 12 9.78 2.91 10.70
C LYS A 12 9.24 1.74 11.51
N PHE A 13 10.11 0.79 11.83
CA PHE A 13 9.79 -0.28 12.77
C PHE A 13 9.65 0.23 14.20
N VAL A 14 8.70 -0.32 14.93
CA VAL A 14 8.50 -0.09 16.37
C VAL A 14 8.15 -1.39 17.07
N GLU A 15 8.41 -1.43 18.37
CA GLU A 15 8.02 -2.56 19.22
C GLU A 15 6.52 -2.55 19.52
N ASN A 16 6.00 -3.69 19.94
CA ASN A 16 4.63 -3.86 20.44
C ASN A 16 3.53 -3.46 19.44
N ARG A 17 3.78 -3.69 18.17
CA ARG A 17 2.81 -3.50 17.09
C ARG A 17 2.84 -4.69 16.13
N ASP A 18 1.68 -5.07 15.65
CA ASP A 18 1.57 -6.06 14.58
C ASP A 18 2.08 -5.46 13.26
N LEU A 19 2.70 -6.30 12.45
CA LEU A 19 3.17 -5.92 11.12
C LEU A 19 2.10 -6.28 10.08
N TRP A 20 1.53 -5.24 9.48
CA TRP A 20 0.57 -5.37 8.39
C TRP A 20 1.17 -4.89 7.08
N ILE A 21 1.19 -5.74 6.07
CA ILE A 21 1.65 -5.39 4.72
C ILE A 21 0.72 -6.03 3.70
N GLY A 22 0.18 -5.21 2.80
CA GLY A 22 -0.74 -5.69 1.77
C GLY A 22 -2.03 -6.28 2.32
N GLY A 23 -2.49 -5.80 3.46
CA GLY A 23 -3.68 -6.30 4.14
C GLY A 23 -3.50 -7.64 4.85
N VAL A 24 -2.26 -8.11 5.00
CA VAL A 24 -1.93 -9.39 5.62
C VAL A 24 -1.06 -9.15 6.86
N LYS A 25 -1.40 -9.82 7.95
CA LYS A 25 -0.56 -9.80 9.16
C LYS A 25 0.64 -10.72 8.97
N ILE A 26 1.83 -10.14 9.04
CA ILE A 26 3.09 -10.85 8.86
C ILE A 26 3.69 -11.19 10.22
N PRO A 27 4.04 -12.45 10.49
CA PRO A 27 4.75 -12.81 11.73
C PRO A 27 6.12 -12.13 11.77
N TYR A 28 6.32 -11.23 12.73
CA TYR A 28 7.59 -10.54 12.93
C TYR A 28 7.61 -9.94 14.34
N GLU A 29 8.81 -9.68 14.86
CA GLU A 29 9.00 -9.12 16.21
C GLU A 29 8.63 -7.63 16.30
N PHE A 30 8.62 -6.91 15.16
CA PHE A 30 8.27 -5.49 15.10
C PHE A 30 7.06 -5.27 14.18
N GLY A 31 6.35 -4.17 14.40
CA GLY A 31 5.40 -3.62 13.46
C GLY A 31 5.88 -2.28 12.93
N LEU A 32 5.08 -1.63 12.10
CA LEU A 32 5.37 -0.31 11.55
C LEU A 32 4.61 0.78 12.32
N ALA A 33 5.27 1.91 12.55
CA ALA A 33 4.68 3.06 13.23
C ALA A 33 3.83 3.89 12.27
N GLY A 34 2.66 4.31 12.73
CA GLY A 34 1.77 5.17 11.96
C GLY A 34 0.46 5.40 12.70
N HIS A 35 -0.34 6.34 12.19
CA HIS A 35 -1.67 6.67 12.74
C HIS A 35 -2.69 5.54 12.52
N SER A 36 -2.65 4.92 11.32
CA SER A 36 -3.43 3.73 10.96
C SER A 36 -2.71 2.45 11.40
N ASP A 37 -2.99 1.31 10.78
CA ASP A 37 -2.22 0.08 10.95
C ASP A 37 -0.82 0.14 10.31
N ALA A 38 -0.49 1.29 9.66
CA ALA A 38 0.79 1.56 8.99
C ALA A 38 1.13 0.56 7.87
N ASP A 39 0.13 0.07 7.14
CA ASP A 39 0.34 -0.79 5.97
C ASP A 39 0.99 0.00 4.84
N VAL A 40 2.30 -0.08 4.79
CA VAL A 40 3.12 0.72 3.86
C VAL A 40 2.80 0.42 2.39
N LEU A 41 2.47 -0.82 2.07
CA LEU A 41 2.15 -1.22 0.69
C LEU A 41 0.79 -0.67 0.26
N ILE A 42 -0.24 -0.84 1.10
CA ILE A 42 -1.56 -0.28 0.80
C ILE A 42 -1.49 1.24 0.66
N HIS A 43 -0.74 1.92 1.52
CA HIS A 43 -0.61 3.39 1.46
C HIS A 43 0.05 3.84 0.16
N ALA A 44 1.09 3.15 -0.30
CA ALA A 44 1.74 3.47 -1.58
C ALA A 44 0.77 3.26 -2.76
N ILE A 45 0.00 2.18 -2.74
CA ILE A 45 -1.00 1.90 -3.78
C ILE A 45 -2.12 2.95 -3.78
N CYS A 46 -2.63 3.32 -2.61
CA CYS A 46 -3.63 4.39 -2.49
C CYS A 46 -3.12 5.71 -3.09
N ASP A 47 -1.90 6.11 -2.75
CA ASP A 47 -1.29 7.33 -3.29
C ASP A 47 -1.14 7.28 -4.81
N ALA A 48 -0.73 6.15 -5.34
CA ALA A 48 -0.61 5.97 -6.79
C ALA A 48 -1.97 6.10 -7.49
N LEU A 49 -3.00 5.47 -6.95
CA LEU A 49 -4.36 5.52 -7.50
C LEU A 49 -4.95 6.93 -7.43
N LEU A 50 -4.82 7.58 -6.29
CA LEU A 50 -5.29 8.95 -6.10
C LEU A 50 -4.57 9.93 -7.03
N GLY A 51 -3.26 9.81 -7.13
CA GLY A 51 -2.47 10.64 -8.03
C GLY A 51 -2.85 10.47 -9.49
N ALA A 52 -3.05 9.24 -9.94
CA ALA A 52 -3.49 8.96 -11.31
C ALA A 52 -4.84 9.63 -11.64
N ALA A 53 -5.75 9.67 -10.68
CA ALA A 53 -7.07 10.29 -10.83
C ALA A 53 -7.08 11.80 -10.56
N ASN A 54 -5.93 12.40 -10.24
CA ASN A 54 -5.82 13.81 -9.82
C ASN A 54 -6.70 14.12 -8.61
N LEU A 55 -6.62 13.25 -7.59
CA LEU A 55 -7.32 13.36 -6.32
C LEU A 55 -6.36 13.65 -5.15
N ARG A 56 -5.13 14.06 -5.47
CA ARG A 56 -4.05 14.35 -4.52
C ARG A 56 -3.56 13.07 -3.85
N ASP A 57 -3.41 13.04 -2.56
CA ASP A 57 -2.78 11.96 -1.83
C ASP A 57 -3.65 11.43 -0.67
N ILE A 58 -3.17 10.40 -0.03
CA ILE A 58 -3.86 9.77 1.09
C ILE A 58 -4.00 10.71 2.29
N GLY A 59 -3.01 11.56 2.53
CA GLY A 59 -3.06 12.52 3.64
C GLY A 59 -4.12 13.60 3.44
N TYR A 60 -4.42 13.96 2.21
CA TYR A 60 -5.51 14.89 1.89
C TYR A 60 -6.88 14.24 2.02
N GLN A 61 -7.04 13.02 1.49
CA GLN A 61 -8.31 12.31 1.50
C GLN A 61 -8.66 11.74 2.88
N PHE A 62 -7.66 11.28 3.61
CA PHE A 62 -7.82 10.60 4.90
C PHE A 62 -6.81 11.18 5.92
N PRO A 63 -7.04 12.41 6.42
CA PRO A 63 -6.06 13.08 7.30
C PRO A 63 -5.74 12.28 8.55
N ASP A 64 -4.46 12.13 8.87
CA ASP A 64 -3.98 11.47 10.08
C ASP A 64 -4.30 12.25 11.37
N THR A 65 -4.73 13.51 11.24
CA THR A 65 -5.24 14.32 12.35
C THR A 65 -6.67 13.97 12.75
N SER A 66 -7.38 13.20 11.94
CA SER A 66 -8.76 12.80 12.22
C SER A 66 -8.78 11.55 13.11
N ALA A 67 -9.56 11.60 14.20
CA ALA A 67 -9.77 10.44 15.07
C ALA A 67 -10.46 9.27 14.35
N GLU A 68 -11.19 9.54 13.27
CA GLU A 68 -11.84 8.53 12.43
C GLU A 68 -10.84 7.49 11.90
N PHE A 69 -9.60 7.93 11.59
CA PHE A 69 -8.59 7.07 10.97
C PHE A 69 -7.56 6.52 11.95
N LEU A 70 -7.70 6.79 13.24
CA LEU A 70 -6.79 6.25 14.25
C LEU A 70 -6.92 4.73 14.32
N ASN A 71 -5.81 4.03 14.13
CA ASN A 71 -5.73 2.56 14.10
C ASN A 71 -6.62 1.90 13.04
N ILE A 72 -7.01 2.66 12.01
CA ILE A 72 -7.88 2.14 10.96
C ILE A 72 -7.18 1.00 10.19
N ASP A 73 -7.95 0.01 9.82
CA ASP A 73 -7.54 -1.03 8.86
C ASP A 73 -7.36 -0.39 7.49
N SER A 74 -6.16 -0.41 6.95
CA SER A 74 -5.85 0.22 5.66
C SER A 74 -6.61 -0.40 4.48
N LYS A 75 -7.15 -1.61 4.63
CA LYS A 75 -8.07 -2.18 3.61
C LYS A 75 -9.31 -1.31 3.41
N ILE A 76 -9.77 -0.62 4.46
CA ILE A 76 -10.88 0.34 4.37
C ILE A 76 -10.45 1.55 3.54
N LEU A 77 -9.25 2.06 3.76
CA LEU A 77 -8.69 3.16 2.97
C LEU A 77 -8.56 2.78 1.49
N LEU A 78 -8.10 1.56 1.23
CA LEU A 78 -7.97 1.04 -0.13
C LEU A 78 -9.33 0.94 -0.83
N ARG A 79 -10.35 0.45 -0.13
CA ARG A 79 -11.72 0.37 -0.66
C ARG A 79 -12.26 1.75 -0.99
N ARG A 80 -12.14 2.69 -0.05
CA ARG A 80 -12.59 4.08 -0.26
C ARG A 80 -11.86 4.74 -1.43
N THR A 81 -10.58 4.47 -1.58
CA THR A 81 -9.80 4.96 -2.74
C THR A 81 -10.36 4.40 -4.05
N GLY A 82 -10.64 3.11 -4.10
CA GLY A 82 -11.27 2.49 -5.27
C GLY A 82 -12.64 3.10 -5.60
N ASP A 83 -13.43 3.40 -4.58
CA ASP A 83 -14.74 4.04 -4.75
C ASP A 83 -14.61 5.47 -5.30
N LEU A 84 -13.65 6.25 -4.80
CA LEU A 84 -13.37 7.60 -5.33
C LEU A 84 -12.98 7.57 -6.82
N LEU A 85 -12.21 6.58 -7.25
CA LEU A 85 -11.88 6.41 -8.67
C LEU A 85 -13.13 6.13 -9.51
N LYS A 86 -13.99 5.24 -9.04
CA LYS A 86 -15.27 4.90 -9.72
C LYS A 86 -16.16 6.11 -9.84
N GLU A 87 -16.32 6.88 -8.76
CA GLU A 87 -17.11 8.11 -8.76
C GLU A 87 -16.58 9.13 -9.79
N LYS A 88 -15.28 9.17 -9.98
CA LYS A 88 -14.65 10.04 -10.97
C LYS A 88 -14.67 9.46 -12.40
N GLY A 89 -15.21 8.27 -12.57
CA GLY A 89 -15.40 7.61 -13.86
C GLY A 89 -14.16 6.86 -14.36
N TYR A 90 -13.33 6.35 -13.45
CA TYR A 90 -12.14 5.56 -13.78
C TYR A 90 -12.29 4.12 -13.31
N ARG A 91 -11.60 3.24 -14.01
CA ARG A 91 -11.36 1.86 -13.57
C ARG A 91 -9.86 1.60 -13.52
N ILE A 92 -9.47 0.66 -12.69
CA ILE A 92 -8.07 0.24 -12.57
C ILE A 92 -7.73 -0.71 -13.73
N GLY A 93 -6.68 -0.38 -14.48
CA GLY A 93 -6.13 -1.27 -15.50
C GLY A 93 -5.20 -2.31 -14.88
N ASN A 94 -4.13 -1.83 -14.23
CA ASN A 94 -3.26 -2.70 -13.45
C ASN A 94 -2.51 -1.90 -12.39
N ILE A 95 -1.95 -2.64 -11.43
CA ILE A 95 -1.10 -2.13 -10.36
C ILE A 95 0.20 -2.94 -10.36
N ASP A 96 1.34 -2.26 -10.30
CA ASP A 96 2.63 -2.87 -10.02
C ASP A 96 3.23 -2.22 -8.78
N SER A 97 3.81 -3.03 -7.91
CA SER A 97 4.35 -2.54 -6.64
C SER A 97 5.62 -3.28 -6.25
N THR A 98 6.43 -2.60 -5.42
CA THR A 98 7.67 -3.15 -4.88
C THR A 98 7.78 -2.75 -3.42
N VAL A 99 8.11 -3.70 -2.55
CA VAL A 99 8.40 -3.46 -1.14
C VAL A 99 9.89 -3.67 -0.92
N ALA A 100 10.57 -2.65 -0.43
CA ALA A 100 11.99 -2.71 -0.06
C ALA A 100 12.11 -2.94 1.45
N ALA A 101 12.49 -4.14 1.84
CA ALA A 101 12.64 -4.56 3.23
C ALA A 101 13.78 -5.56 3.37
N GLN A 102 14.70 -5.31 4.30
CA GLN A 102 15.77 -6.27 4.60
C GLN A 102 15.22 -7.52 5.31
N ALA A 103 14.24 -7.33 6.16
CA ALA A 103 13.50 -8.35 6.90
C ALA A 103 12.11 -7.82 7.25
N PRO A 104 11.11 -8.70 7.50
CA PRO A 104 11.13 -10.14 7.30
C PRO A 104 11.08 -10.54 5.82
N LYS A 105 11.17 -11.83 5.53
CA LYS A 105 10.95 -12.36 4.18
C LYS A 105 9.49 -12.23 3.80
N LEU A 106 9.21 -11.51 2.71
CA LEU A 106 7.85 -11.21 2.28
C LEU A 106 7.32 -12.12 1.18
N ASN A 107 8.20 -12.73 0.38
CA ASN A 107 7.79 -13.57 -0.74
C ASN A 107 6.74 -14.64 -0.38
N PRO A 108 6.83 -15.36 0.74
CA PRO A 108 5.81 -16.36 1.10
C PRO A 108 4.42 -15.77 1.30
N HIS A 109 4.32 -14.48 1.57
CA HIS A 109 3.06 -13.79 1.87
C HIS A 109 2.45 -13.08 0.67
N ILE A 110 3.18 -12.94 -0.42
CA ILE A 110 2.73 -12.19 -1.61
C ILE A 110 1.44 -12.75 -2.20
N PRO A 111 1.24 -14.07 -2.37
CA PRO A 111 -0.02 -14.58 -2.90
C PRO A 111 -1.24 -14.16 -2.06
N ALA A 112 -1.13 -14.20 -0.73
CA ALA A 112 -2.20 -13.76 0.17
C ALA A 112 -2.47 -12.27 0.05
N MET A 113 -1.42 -11.43 -0.03
CA MET A 113 -1.56 -9.99 -0.25
C MET A 113 -2.30 -9.69 -1.54
N GLN A 114 -1.94 -10.38 -2.61
CA GLN A 114 -2.56 -10.24 -3.93
C GLN A 114 -4.06 -10.54 -3.88
N GLU A 115 -4.44 -11.65 -3.27
CA GLU A 115 -5.85 -12.03 -3.11
C GLU A 115 -6.62 -11.00 -2.30
N VAL A 116 -6.09 -10.60 -1.15
CA VAL A 116 -6.76 -9.67 -0.24
C VAL A 116 -6.99 -8.32 -0.92
N MET A 117 -5.95 -7.72 -1.50
CA MET A 117 -6.07 -6.39 -2.09
C MET A 117 -6.90 -6.39 -3.37
N ALA A 118 -6.77 -7.41 -4.21
CA ALA A 118 -7.58 -7.54 -5.41
C ALA A 118 -9.07 -7.68 -5.08
N ALA A 119 -9.41 -8.45 -4.05
CA ALA A 119 -10.79 -8.58 -3.59
C ALA A 119 -11.35 -7.25 -3.08
N VAL A 120 -10.55 -6.48 -2.32
CA VAL A 120 -10.95 -5.16 -1.80
C VAL A 120 -11.24 -4.19 -2.94
N LEU A 121 -10.42 -4.21 -3.99
CA LEU A 121 -10.55 -3.32 -5.15
C LEU A 121 -11.54 -3.83 -6.20
N GLY A 122 -11.95 -5.10 -6.11
CA GLY A 122 -12.82 -5.71 -7.11
C GLY A 122 -12.15 -5.89 -8.48
N ILE A 123 -10.87 -6.21 -8.49
CA ILE A 123 -10.08 -6.45 -9.71
C ILE A 123 -9.57 -7.89 -9.75
N ASP A 124 -9.17 -8.34 -10.93
CA ASP A 124 -8.52 -9.64 -11.08
C ASP A 124 -7.16 -9.62 -10.38
N PRO A 125 -6.81 -10.65 -9.58
CA PRO A 125 -5.49 -10.74 -8.96
C PRO A 125 -4.31 -10.61 -9.94
N ASP A 126 -4.48 -11.05 -11.19
CA ASP A 126 -3.46 -10.90 -12.23
C ASP A 126 -3.17 -9.43 -12.59
N CYS A 127 -4.09 -8.53 -12.26
CA CYS A 127 -3.91 -7.10 -12.47
C CYS A 127 -3.14 -6.41 -11.33
N LEU A 128 -2.69 -7.16 -10.33
CA LEU A 128 -2.00 -6.61 -9.16
C LEU A 128 -0.70 -7.37 -8.93
N SER A 129 0.42 -6.75 -9.30
CA SER A 129 1.76 -7.31 -9.15
C SER A 129 2.43 -6.78 -7.88
N ILE A 130 3.06 -7.67 -7.12
CA ILE A 130 3.80 -7.35 -5.91
C ILE A 130 5.16 -8.03 -5.96
N LYS A 131 6.22 -7.25 -5.79
CA LYS A 131 7.60 -7.73 -5.69
C LYS A 131 8.18 -7.28 -4.36
N ALA A 132 9.05 -8.08 -3.79
CA ALA A 132 9.82 -7.73 -2.60
C ALA A 132 11.31 -7.78 -2.94
N THR A 133 12.06 -6.84 -2.39
CA THR A 133 13.50 -6.78 -2.55
C THR A 133 14.16 -6.33 -1.25
N THR A 134 15.41 -6.74 -1.06
CA THR A 134 16.26 -6.11 -0.04
C THR A 134 16.97 -4.91 -0.67
N THR A 135 17.65 -4.11 0.14
CA THR A 135 18.56 -3.05 -0.32
C THR A 135 20.02 -3.45 -0.15
N GLU A 136 20.30 -4.75 -0.11
CA GLU A 136 21.65 -5.30 0.02
C GLU A 136 22.36 -4.75 1.27
N LYS A 137 21.63 -4.64 2.38
CA LYS A 137 22.10 -4.10 3.68
C LYS A 137 22.47 -2.62 3.64
N LEU A 138 22.07 -1.89 2.60
CA LEU A 138 22.32 -0.46 2.45
C LEU A 138 21.12 0.36 2.91
N GLY A 139 21.41 1.54 3.47
CA GLY A 139 20.39 2.49 3.88
C GLY A 139 19.60 2.05 5.11
N PHE A 140 18.54 2.80 5.42
CA PHE A 140 17.72 2.50 6.60
C PHE A 140 16.95 1.18 6.44
N GLU A 141 16.52 0.83 5.23
CA GLU A 141 15.88 -0.46 4.97
C GLU A 141 16.87 -1.59 5.24
N GLY A 142 18.11 -1.43 4.73
CA GLY A 142 19.18 -2.41 4.93
C GLY A 142 19.61 -2.57 6.37
N ARG A 143 19.48 -1.52 7.18
CA ARG A 143 19.72 -1.56 8.63
C ARG A 143 18.50 -2.03 9.44
N LYS A 144 17.44 -2.43 8.79
CA LYS A 144 16.19 -2.88 9.44
C LYS A 144 15.55 -1.82 10.33
N GLU A 145 15.61 -0.55 9.90
CA GLU A 145 15.01 0.56 10.63
C GLU A 145 13.57 0.83 10.16
N GLY A 146 13.25 0.41 8.95
CA GLY A 146 11.93 0.61 8.35
C GLY A 146 11.78 -0.10 7.03
N ILE A 147 10.62 0.14 6.41
CA ILE A 147 10.23 -0.45 5.12
C ILE A 147 9.75 0.67 4.20
N THR A 148 10.15 0.59 2.93
CA THR A 148 9.66 1.46 1.86
C THR A 148 8.83 0.66 0.88
N ALA A 149 7.71 1.22 0.43
CA ALA A 149 6.91 0.65 -0.64
C ALA A 149 6.75 1.65 -1.78
N TYR A 150 6.74 1.13 -3.00
CA TYR A 150 6.53 1.88 -4.24
C TYR A 150 5.39 1.24 -4.99
N ALA A 151 4.57 2.06 -5.64
CA ALA A 151 3.51 1.57 -6.50
C ALA A 151 3.42 2.40 -7.77
N THR A 152 3.16 1.73 -8.87
CA THR A 152 2.82 2.36 -10.14
C THR A 152 1.50 1.78 -10.61
N VAL A 153 0.58 2.62 -11.04
CA VAL A 153 -0.74 2.18 -11.48
C VAL A 153 -1.06 2.75 -12.85
N LEU A 154 -1.88 2.02 -13.56
CA LEU A 154 -2.53 2.49 -14.77
C LEU A 154 -4.04 2.45 -14.54
N ILE A 155 -4.69 3.58 -14.78
CA ILE A 155 -6.15 3.68 -14.76
C ILE A 155 -6.65 4.17 -16.13
N GLU A 156 -7.90 3.88 -16.43
CA GLU A 156 -8.50 4.27 -17.68
C GLU A 156 -9.95 4.72 -17.46
N LYS A 157 -10.46 5.54 -18.36
CA LYS A 157 -11.87 5.92 -18.35
C LYS A 157 -12.73 4.67 -18.47
N ALA A 158 -13.68 4.57 -17.57
CA ALA A 158 -14.65 3.50 -17.61
C ALA A 158 -15.71 3.72 -18.69
#